data_1c61588ac124343377c000394bfe380e
#
_entry.id   1c61588ac124343377c000394bfe380e
#
_cell.length_a   1.000
_cell.length_b   1.000
_cell.length_c   1.000
_cell.angle_alpha   90.00
_cell.angle_beta   90.00
_cell.angle_gamma   90.00
#
_symmetry.space_group_name_H-M   'P 1'
#
loop_
_entity.id
_entity.type
_entity.pdbx_description
1 polymer ?
#
loop_
_entity_poly.entity_id
_entity_poly.type
_entity_poly.pdbx_seq_one_letter_code
_entity_poly.pdbx_strand_id
1 'polypeptide(L)'
;MKGCKGQGATEYLLMLAAVLVIVAVAVYYVSTTGGYPAVSASAAKYGDNEIRINVSTGSIPAGDWAYSVSTTEGQYSWTTGSEVLDSPYVSLGTYSADNYYVSLKHVPTGHIYFNDQKITIE
;
A
#
# COMPACT_ATOMS: atom_id res chain seq x y z
N MET A 1 26.25 -52.13 6.99
CA MET A 1 25.67 -51.40 5.89
C MET A 1 24.23 -50.96 6.12
N LYS A 2 23.52 -51.58 7.01
CA LYS A 2 22.15 -51.13 7.35
C LYS A 2 22.11 -49.70 7.87
N GLY A 3 23.12 -49.24 8.60
CA GLY A 3 23.20 -47.89 9.11
C GLY A 3 23.25 -46.82 8.01
N CYS A 4 23.92 -47.11 6.88
CA CYS A 4 24.01 -46.15 5.77
C CYS A 4 22.68 -45.90 5.09
N LYS A 5 21.85 -46.93 4.92
CA LYS A 5 20.52 -46.77 4.34
C LYS A 5 19.59 -46.00 5.27
N GLY A 6 19.61 -46.30 6.56
CA GLY A 6 18.81 -45.55 7.53
C GLY A 6 19.25 -44.11 7.67
N GLN A 7 20.54 -43.85 7.63
CA GLN A 7 21.08 -42.52 7.69
C GLN A 7 20.70 -41.69 6.47
N GLY A 8 20.74 -42.25 5.26
CA GLY A 8 20.33 -41.53 4.06
C GLY A 8 18.85 -41.17 4.06
N ALA A 9 17.98 -42.07 4.53
CA ALA A 9 16.56 -41.78 4.67
C ALA A 9 16.30 -40.68 5.70
N THR A 10 17.01 -40.69 6.81
CA THR A 10 16.90 -39.67 7.86
C THR A 10 17.35 -38.30 7.34
N GLU A 11 18.44 -38.23 6.61
CA GLU A 11 18.91 -36.99 5.98
C GLU A 11 17.89 -36.43 5.00
N TYR A 12 17.29 -37.27 4.17
CA TYR A 12 16.27 -36.86 3.24
C TYR A 12 15.06 -36.27 3.94
N LEU A 13 14.59 -36.93 5.01
CA LEU A 13 13.44 -36.45 5.80
C LEU A 13 13.74 -35.12 6.48
N LEU A 14 14.95 -34.93 6.98
CA LEU A 14 15.37 -33.66 7.59
C LEU A 14 15.43 -32.54 6.56
N MET A 15 15.92 -32.80 5.37
CA MET A 15 15.95 -31.81 4.29
C MET A 15 14.53 -31.43 3.85
N LEU A 16 13.63 -32.42 3.74
CA LEU A 16 12.24 -32.20 3.38
C LEU A 16 11.53 -31.36 4.44
N ALA A 17 11.75 -31.65 5.72
CA ALA A 17 11.17 -30.90 6.82
C ALA A 17 11.67 -29.45 6.81
N ALA A 18 12.95 -29.21 6.56
CA ALA A 18 13.51 -27.87 6.48
C ALA A 18 12.90 -27.06 5.33
N VAL A 19 12.73 -27.68 4.16
CA VAL A 19 12.10 -27.03 3.01
C VAL A 19 10.64 -26.67 3.30
N LEU A 20 9.89 -27.57 3.93
CA LEU A 20 8.49 -27.32 4.30
C LEU A 20 8.37 -26.17 5.30
N VAL A 21 9.26 -26.06 6.26
CA VAL A 21 9.27 -24.95 7.22
C VAL A 21 9.55 -23.62 6.52
N ILE A 22 10.49 -23.57 5.61
CA ILE A 22 10.81 -22.37 4.84
C ILE A 22 9.61 -21.94 4.00
N VAL A 23 8.93 -22.87 3.33
CA VAL A 23 7.73 -22.57 2.53
C VAL A 23 6.60 -22.05 3.43
N ALA A 24 6.38 -22.68 4.59
CA ALA A 24 5.34 -22.24 5.53
C ALA A 24 5.59 -20.82 6.04
N VAL A 25 6.84 -20.48 6.37
CA VAL A 25 7.19 -19.12 6.80
C VAL A 25 7.00 -18.13 5.68
N ALA A 26 7.37 -18.45 4.45
CA ALA A 26 7.20 -17.58 3.30
C ALA A 26 5.71 -17.31 3.02
N VAL A 27 4.87 -18.35 3.06
CA VAL A 27 3.41 -18.21 2.87
C VAL A 27 2.79 -17.37 3.98
N TYR A 28 3.17 -17.61 5.23
CA TYR A 28 2.69 -16.83 6.36
C TYR A 28 3.06 -15.35 6.20
N TYR A 29 4.30 -15.06 5.86
CA TYR A 29 4.76 -13.69 5.66
C TYR A 29 3.97 -12.97 4.56
N VAL A 30 3.78 -13.60 3.40
CA VAL A 30 2.99 -13.03 2.30
C VAL A 30 1.54 -12.79 2.73
N SER A 31 0.94 -13.74 3.48
CA SER A 31 -0.45 -13.61 3.95
C SER A 31 -0.66 -12.47 4.92
N THR A 32 0.35 -12.17 5.77
CA THR A 32 0.20 -11.21 6.85
C THR A 32 0.76 -9.82 6.53
N THR A 33 1.76 -9.72 5.65
CA THR A 33 2.44 -8.46 5.39
C THR A 33 2.50 -8.06 3.93
N GLY A 34 2.30 -9.00 3.00
CA GLY A 34 2.49 -8.76 1.57
C GLY A 34 1.30 -8.16 0.85
N GLY A 35 0.14 -8.08 1.50
CA GLY A 35 -1.09 -7.65 0.84
C GLY A 35 -1.40 -6.18 1.06
N TYR A 36 -1.79 -5.50 0.01
CA TYR A 36 -2.44 -4.20 0.08
C TYR A 36 -3.74 -4.26 -0.72
N PRO A 37 -4.78 -3.45 -0.33
CA PRO A 37 -6.03 -3.45 -1.08
C PRO A 37 -5.82 -3.01 -2.52
N ALA A 38 -6.49 -3.68 -3.46
CA ALA A 38 -6.51 -3.26 -4.85
C ALA A 38 -7.46 -2.07 -4.98
N VAL A 39 -6.91 -0.88 -5.16
CA VAL A 39 -7.67 0.36 -5.25
C VAL A 39 -7.29 1.10 -6.51
N SER A 40 -8.30 1.53 -7.25
CA SER A 40 -8.13 2.44 -8.38
C SER A 40 -8.60 3.83 -7.95
N ALA A 41 -7.64 4.72 -7.76
CA ALA A 41 -7.89 6.07 -7.26
C ALA A 41 -7.01 7.09 -7.95
N SER A 42 -7.48 8.33 -7.99
CA SER A 42 -6.71 9.46 -8.53
C SER A 42 -7.07 10.73 -7.80
N ALA A 43 -6.13 11.66 -7.72
CA ALA A 43 -6.41 12.98 -7.19
C ALA A 43 -7.06 13.85 -8.26
N ALA A 44 -7.99 14.72 -7.83
CA ALA A 44 -8.66 15.64 -8.74
C ALA A 44 -9.07 16.91 -7.99
N LYS A 45 -9.16 17.99 -8.72
CA LYS A 45 -9.74 19.25 -8.25
C LYS A 45 -11.26 19.17 -8.35
N TYR A 46 -11.93 19.64 -7.31
CA TYR A 46 -13.39 19.77 -7.32
C TYR A 46 -13.77 21.20 -6.92
N GLY A 47 -14.69 21.80 -7.67
CA GLY A 47 -15.05 23.19 -7.45
C GLY A 47 -13.87 24.13 -7.73
N ASP A 48 -13.76 25.18 -6.92
CA ASP A 48 -12.72 26.19 -7.14
C ASP A 48 -11.40 25.86 -6.47
N ASN A 49 -11.43 25.19 -5.31
CA ASN A 49 -10.23 25.04 -4.48
C ASN A 49 -10.18 23.75 -3.65
N GLU A 50 -11.04 22.78 -3.90
CA GLU A 50 -11.03 21.52 -3.17
C GLU A 50 -10.20 20.47 -3.91
N ILE A 51 -9.39 19.73 -3.17
CA ILE A 51 -8.68 18.56 -3.70
C ILE A 51 -9.37 17.31 -3.16
N ARG A 52 -9.71 16.39 -4.04
CA ARG A 52 -10.33 15.11 -3.71
C ARG A 52 -9.52 13.95 -4.24
N ILE A 53 -9.61 12.81 -3.56
CA ILE A 53 -9.18 11.53 -4.11
C ILE A 53 -10.44 10.83 -4.60
N ASN A 54 -10.57 10.69 -5.91
CA ASN A 54 -11.66 9.94 -6.53
C ASN A 54 -11.32 8.46 -6.53
N VAL A 55 -12.22 7.65 -6.00
CA VAL A 55 -12.05 6.20 -5.92
C VAL A 55 -13.06 5.54 -6.84
N SER A 56 -12.57 4.79 -7.83
CA SER A 56 -13.43 4.06 -8.77
C SER A 56 -13.67 2.62 -8.32
N THR A 57 -12.69 1.96 -7.73
CA THR A 57 -12.81 0.60 -7.20
C THR A 57 -11.97 0.44 -5.95
N GLY A 58 -12.41 -0.46 -5.06
CA GLY A 58 -11.69 -0.82 -3.86
C GLY A 58 -11.92 0.15 -2.70
N SER A 59 -11.36 -0.18 -1.56
CA SER A 59 -11.40 0.66 -0.36
C SER A 59 -10.20 0.37 0.53
N ILE A 60 -9.83 1.35 1.36
CA ILE A 60 -8.79 1.20 2.37
C ILE A 60 -9.35 1.66 3.71
N PRO A 61 -9.22 0.84 4.78
CA PRO A 61 -9.71 1.22 6.10
C PRO A 61 -9.07 2.52 6.62
N ALA A 62 -9.80 3.22 7.48
CA ALA A 62 -9.28 4.41 8.16
C ALA A 62 -7.99 4.06 8.91
N GLY A 63 -6.99 4.92 8.78
CA GLY A 63 -5.68 4.71 9.40
C GLY A 63 -4.70 3.88 8.59
N ASP A 64 -5.15 3.19 7.55
CA ASP A 64 -4.29 2.34 6.71
C ASP A 64 -3.83 3.03 5.43
N TRP A 65 -4.24 4.26 5.21
CA TRP A 65 -3.80 5.05 4.06
C TRP A 65 -3.28 6.40 4.51
N ALA A 66 -2.40 6.96 3.71
CA ALA A 66 -1.88 8.30 3.96
C ALA A 66 -1.75 9.03 2.63
N TYR A 67 -1.91 10.33 2.68
CA TYR A 67 -1.76 11.19 1.51
C TYR A 67 -0.73 12.27 1.78
N SER A 68 -0.16 12.80 0.71
CA SER A 68 0.72 13.96 0.77
C SER A 68 0.26 14.98 -0.25
N VAL A 69 0.09 16.22 0.17
CA VAL A 69 -0.17 17.36 -0.70
C VAL A 69 0.98 18.35 -0.51
N SER A 70 1.75 18.56 -1.55
CA SER A 70 2.94 19.39 -1.50
C SER A 70 2.98 20.35 -2.70
N THR A 71 3.50 21.52 -2.50
CA THR A 71 3.73 22.48 -3.60
C THR A 71 5.02 22.21 -4.36
N THR A 72 5.85 21.28 -3.87
CA THR A 72 7.12 20.91 -4.48
C THR A 72 7.12 19.44 -4.85
N GLU A 73 7.36 19.14 -6.13
CA GLU A 73 7.48 17.77 -6.61
C GLU A 73 8.64 17.06 -5.91
N GLY A 74 8.40 15.81 -5.52
CA GLY A 74 9.40 14.99 -4.85
C GLY A 74 9.50 15.23 -3.35
N GLN A 75 8.78 16.17 -2.80
CA GLN A 75 8.70 16.40 -1.36
C GLN A 75 7.37 15.89 -0.82
N TYR A 76 7.42 15.20 0.31
CA TYR A 76 6.25 14.55 0.89
C TYR A 76 6.08 14.97 2.34
N SER A 77 4.82 15.24 2.70
CA SER A 77 4.38 15.44 4.06
C SER A 77 3.16 14.54 4.27
N TRP A 78 3.39 13.34 4.78
CA TRP A 78 2.36 12.31 4.85
C TRP A 78 1.40 12.57 6.00
N THR A 79 0.11 12.55 5.68
CA THR A 79 -0.98 12.66 6.65
C THR A 79 -1.80 11.37 6.57
N THR A 80 -1.96 10.70 7.71
CA THR A 80 -2.77 9.49 7.77
C THR A 80 -4.24 9.84 7.65
N GLY A 81 -4.96 9.10 6.79
CA GLY A 81 -6.39 9.30 6.60
C GLY A 81 -7.19 8.86 7.81
N SER A 82 -8.09 9.72 8.28
CA SER A 82 -8.94 9.46 9.45
C SER A 82 -10.27 8.82 9.12
N GLU A 83 -10.58 8.65 7.85
CA GLU A 83 -11.82 8.02 7.37
C GLU A 83 -11.50 6.93 6.36
N VAL A 84 -12.49 6.08 6.06
CA VAL A 84 -12.33 5.04 5.04
C VAL A 84 -12.14 5.68 3.68
N LEU A 85 -11.10 5.27 2.97
CA LEU A 85 -10.90 5.68 1.58
C LEU A 85 -11.77 4.78 0.70
N ASP A 86 -12.86 5.32 0.17
CA ASP A 86 -13.88 4.56 -0.53
C ASP A 86 -14.53 5.40 -1.63
N SER A 87 -15.24 4.70 -2.53
CA SER A 87 -16.04 5.34 -3.58
C SER A 87 -17.19 6.16 -2.96
N PRO A 88 -17.55 7.32 -3.53
CA PRO A 88 -17.02 7.86 -4.79
C PRO A 88 -15.74 8.69 -4.62
N TYR A 89 -15.50 9.28 -3.46
CA TYR A 89 -14.34 10.12 -3.23
C TYR A 89 -14.10 10.38 -1.74
N VAL A 90 -12.89 10.86 -1.43
CA VAL A 90 -12.55 11.41 -0.13
C VAL A 90 -12.01 12.82 -0.34
N SER A 91 -12.49 13.77 0.43
CA SER A 91 -12.02 15.16 0.37
C SER A 91 -10.74 15.31 1.19
N LEU A 92 -9.73 15.97 0.61
CA LEU A 92 -8.51 16.34 1.32
C LEU A 92 -8.57 17.77 1.87
N GLY A 93 -9.67 18.49 1.63
CA GLY A 93 -9.86 19.86 2.07
C GLY A 93 -9.68 20.89 0.98
N THR A 94 -9.64 22.15 1.38
CA THR A 94 -9.50 23.30 0.47
C THR A 94 -8.09 23.87 0.54
N TYR A 95 -7.60 24.35 -0.60
CA TYR A 95 -6.24 24.86 -0.73
C TYR A 95 -6.27 26.18 -1.50
N SER A 96 -5.32 27.06 -1.21
CA SER A 96 -5.16 28.32 -1.92
C SER A 96 -4.61 28.09 -3.33
N ALA A 97 -4.71 29.14 -4.18
CA ALA A 97 -4.24 29.06 -5.56
C ALA A 97 -2.76 28.73 -5.62
N ASP A 98 -2.42 27.57 -6.17
CA ASP A 98 -1.05 27.09 -6.37
C ASP A 98 -1.07 25.79 -7.16
N ASN A 99 0.10 25.28 -7.49
CA ASN A 99 0.26 23.94 -8.02
C ASN A 99 0.56 22.98 -6.88
N TYR A 100 -0.16 21.87 -6.83
CA TYR A 100 0.00 20.86 -5.79
C TYR A 100 0.34 19.51 -6.39
N TYR A 101 1.15 18.76 -5.69
CA TYR A 101 1.52 17.39 -6.06
C TYR A 101 0.96 16.45 -4.99
N VAL A 102 0.07 15.56 -5.41
CA VAL A 102 -0.68 14.68 -4.51
C VAL A 102 -0.18 13.26 -4.68
N SER A 103 0.06 12.60 -3.56
CA SER A 103 0.47 11.20 -3.51
C SER A 103 -0.39 10.43 -2.53
N LEU A 104 -0.55 9.13 -2.76
CA LEU A 104 -1.35 8.24 -1.92
C LEU A 104 -0.58 6.95 -1.69
N LYS A 105 -0.51 6.52 -0.42
CA LYS A 105 0.13 5.26 -0.06
C LYS A 105 -0.70 4.44 0.90
N HIS A 106 -0.44 3.14 0.91
CA HIS A 106 -0.95 2.20 1.91
C HIS A 106 0.06 2.13 3.05
N VAL A 107 -0.37 2.50 4.26
CA VAL A 107 0.54 2.65 5.40
C VAL A 107 1.18 1.33 5.82
N PRO A 108 0.42 0.22 6.02
CA PRO A 108 1.02 -1.03 6.51
C PRO A 108 2.09 -1.61 5.58
N THR A 109 1.96 -1.46 4.27
CA THR A 109 2.91 -2.03 3.29
C THR A 109 3.84 -0.99 2.69
N GLY A 110 3.50 0.30 2.78
CA GLY A 110 4.23 1.37 2.11
C GLY A 110 3.99 1.44 0.60
N HIS A 111 3.04 0.65 0.08
CA HIS A 111 2.72 0.67 -1.34
C HIS A 111 2.19 2.04 -1.77
N ILE A 112 2.70 2.57 -2.87
CA ILE A 112 2.28 3.87 -3.41
C ILE A 112 1.32 3.63 -4.57
N TYR A 113 0.09 4.12 -4.43
CA TYR A 113 -0.95 3.99 -5.45
C TYR A 113 -0.77 5.01 -6.57
N PHE A 114 -0.50 6.25 -6.23
CA PHE A 114 -0.05 7.26 -7.19
C PHE A 114 0.89 8.24 -6.50
N ASN A 115 1.72 8.90 -7.28
CA ASN A 115 2.80 9.72 -6.78
C ASN A 115 2.94 11.00 -7.60
N ASP A 116 3.08 12.14 -6.91
CA ASP A 116 3.29 13.45 -7.53
C ASP A 116 2.28 13.78 -8.64
N GLN A 117 1.00 13.43 -8.40
CA GLN A 117 -0.06 13.82 -9.33
C GLN A 117 -0.32 15.31 -9.20
N LYS A 118 -0.09 16.05 -10.28
CA LYS A 118 -0.21 17.50 -10.28
C LYS A 118 -1.65 17.95 -10.32
N ILE A 119 -2.02 18.82 -9.38
CA ILE A 119 -3.32 19.49 -9.32
C ILE A 119 -3.04 21.00 -9.30
N THR A 120 -3.66 21.72 -10.20
CA THR A 120 -3.53 23.20 -10.27
C THR A 120 -4.82 23.83 -9.73
N ILE A 121 -4.66 24.66 -8.71
CA ILE A 121 -5.75 25.49 -8.16
C ILE A 121 -5.49 26.93 -8.59
N GLU A 122 -6.45 27.48 -9.29
CA GLU A 122 -6.37 28.83 -9.86
C GLU A 122 -6.93 29.92 -8.94
#